data_d3073d6567860d793c5ca8b593862d26
#
_entry.id   d3073d6567860d793c5ca8b593862d26
#
_cell.length_a   1.000
_cell.length_b   1.000
_cell.length_c   1.000
_cell.angle_alpha   90.00
_cell.angle_beta   90.00
_cell.angle_gamma   90.00
#
_symmetry.space_group_name_H-M   'P 1'
#
loop_
_entity.id
_entity.type
_entity.pdbx_description
1 polymer ?
#
loop_
_entity_poly.entity_id
_entity_poly.type
_entity_poly.pdbx_seq_one_letter_code
_entity_poly.pdbx_strand_id
1 'polypeptide(L)'
;MRAVDAPSTQALRGWQRRALVRYLTAKPRDFLAVATPGSGKTTFALRIVAELLAEGTIETVTVVVPTEHLKTQWAAAAAQHGIALDPKFSNSNSQNSSEYHGVVVTYAQVASHPTRHRVRTENRKTLVVFDEIHHGGDAKTWGDAIREAFGDATRRLALTGTPFRSDDSAIPFVTYEAGSDGFARSQADHTYGYAEALADGVVRPVMFMAYSGEARWRDSAGEEHAARLGEPLTAEQTARAWKTALNPAGEWMPAVIVAADTRLRGLREHVPDAGGMIIASDQTAARAYADLLLRITGEAPTVVLSDDPGSSERISAFSTGTSRWLVAVRMVSEGVDIPRLAVGVYATSASTPLFFAQAIGRFVRSRQPGETASIFLPSVPSLLLLASEMEAQRNHVLGKPHRETLEDPLDDELADQRRDGPDLQDNGIEYLGADAELDQVIFDGASFGTATPAGSDEEADYLGIPGLLDAASMRDLLRRRQEEQLTKRTAAGIAPPRTTHGQLRELRRELNALVSATHHRTGRSHGWIHNELRRVCGGPPVAAANSDQIQARIEAVRSLQA
;
A
#
# COMPACT_ATOMS: atom_id res chain seq x y z
N MET A 1 -8.66 42.70 5.09
CA MET A 1 -8.25 41.63 4.13
C MET A 1 -6.86 41.98 3.64
N ARG A 2 -5.83 41.22 4.02
CA ARG A 2 -4.53 41.36 3.37
C ARG A 2 -4.66 40.81 1.96
N ALA A 3 -4.14 41.54 0.96
CA ALA A 3 -4.00 41.02 -0.39
C ALA A 3 -3.12 39.76 -0.31
N VAL A 4 -3.55 38.67 -0.94
CA VAL A 4 -2.68 37.53 -1.19
C VAL A 4 -1.58 38.05 -2.12
N ASP A 5 -0.32 38.00 -1.69
CA ASP A 5 0.81 38.30 -2.57
C ASP A 5 0.69 37.44 -3.83
N ALA A 6 1.17 37.96 -4.96
CA ALA A 6 1.02 37.31 -6.25
C ALA A 6 1.28 35.80 -6.17
N PRO A 7 0.45 34.96 -6.81
CA PRO A 7 0.53 33.50 -6.66
C PRO A 7 1.95 33.02 -6.94
N SER A 8 2.46 32.16 -6.05
CA SER A 8 3.80 31.58 -6.09
C SER A 8 4.17 31.21 -7.54
N THR A 9 5.35 31.65 -7.97
CA THR A 9 5.93 31.35 -9.31
C THR A 9 6.35 29.88 -9.45
N GLN A 10 6.07 29.02 -8.47
CA GLN A 10 6.39 27.61 -8.56
C GLN A 10 5.62 26.96 -9.72
N ALA A 11 6.36 26.44 -10.71
CA ALA A 11 5.79 25.84 -11.90
C ALA A 11 4.99 24.58 -11.52
N LEU A 12 3.70 24.55 -11.87
CA LEU A 12 2.85 23.39 -11.67
C LEU A 12 3.29 22.25 -12.61
N ARG A 13 3.23 21.02 -12.11
CA ARG A 13 3.39 19.79 -12.90
C ARG A 13 2.27 19.66 -13.94
N GLY A 14 2.47 18.87 -14.99
CA GLY A 14 1.50 18.67 -16.07
C GLY A 14 0.10 18.30 -15.58
N TRP A 15 0.00 17.31 -14.68
CA TRP A 15 -1.26 16.87 -14.13
C TRP A 15 -1.95 17.95 -13.27
N GLN A 16 -1.17 18.71 -12.49
CA GLN A 16 -1.70 19.80 -11.66
C GLN A 16 -2.33 20.90 -12.52
N ARG A 17 -1.69 21.24 -13.65
CA ARG A 17 -2.25 22.20 -14.61
C ARG A 17 -3.56 21.70 -15.22
N ARG A 18 -3.60 20.42 -15.66
CA ARG A 18 -4.83 19.83 -16.22
C ARG A 18 -5.95 19.82 -15.20
N ALA A 19 -5.66 19.38 -13.97
CA ALA A 19 -6.64 19.36 -12.88
C ALA A 19 -7.12 20.76 -12.50
N LEU A 20 -6.22 21.76 -12.43
CA LEU A 20 -6.55 23.15 -12.14
C LEU A 20 -7.46 23.76 -13.20
N VAL A 21 -7.14 23.58 -14.48
CA VAL A 21 -7.99 24.05 -15.59
C VAL A 21 -9.37 23.43 -15.48
N ARG A 22 -9.46 22.11 -15.26
CA ARG A 22 -10.74 21.41 -15.08
C ARG A 22 -11.53 21.97 -13.89
N TYR A 23 -10.88 22.18 -12.74
CA TYR A 23 -11.52 22.75 -11.55
C TYR A 23 -12.06 24.17 -11.80
N LEU A 24 -11.23 25.06 -12.36
CA LEU A 24 -11.61 26.46 -12.60
C LEU A 24 -12.70 26.60 -13.68
N THR A 25 -12.72 25.71 -14.68
CA THR A 25 -13.73 25.69 -15.74
C THR A 25 -15.06 25.17 -15.21
N ALA A 26 -15.08 24.06 -14.49
CA ALA A 26 -16.30 23.42 -13.98
C ALA A 26 -16.87 24.13 -12.76
N LYS A 27 -16.02 24.82 -11.98
CA LYS A 27 -16.37 25.49 -10.71
C LYS A 27 -17.24 24.62 -9.78
N PRO A 28 -16.88 23.36 -9.55
CA PRO A 28 -17.69 22.42 -8.81
C PRO A 28 -17.77 22.80 -7.34
N ARG A 29 -18.85 22.40 -6.65
CA ARG A 29 -18.93 22.50 -5.20
C ARG A 29 -18.01 21.46 -4.54
N ASP A 30 -18.01 20.24 -5.07
CA ASP A 30 -17.21 19.11 -4.63
C ASP A 30 -16.24 18.72 -5.75
N PHE A 31 -14.99 18.47 -5.41
CA PHE A 31 -13.97 18.02 -6.34
C PHE A 31 -13.09 16.98 -5.68
N LEU A 32 -13.03 15.78 -6.24
CA LEU A 32 -12.15 14.71 -5.80
C LEU A 32 -10.92 14.61 -6.73
N ALA A 33 -9.74 14.88 -6.20
CA ALA A 33 -8.47 14.63 -6.86
C ALA A 33 -7.80 13.38 -6.28
N VAL A 34 -7.71 12.33 -7.07
CA VAL A 34 -6.96 11.12 -6.76
C VAL A 34 -5.58 11.24 -7.40
N ALA A 35 -4.54 11.31 -6.59
CA ALA A 35 -3.18 11.44 -7.10
C ALA A 35 -2.18 10.67 -6.23
N THR A 36 -1.30 9.90 -6.86
CA THR A 36 -0.32 9.03 -6.19
C THR A 36 0.47 9.78 -5.11
N PRO A 37 0.92 9.14 -4.04
CA PRO A 37 1.82 9.75 -3.06
C PRO A 37 3.04 10.40 -3.74
N GLY A 38 3.50 11.56 -3.23
CA GLY A 38 4.63 12.28 -3.82
C GLY A 38 4.31 13.12 -5.07
N SER A 39 3.10 13.04 -5.61
CA SER A 39 2.69 13.78 -6.82
C SER A 39 2.55 15.30 -6.65
N GLY A 40 2.50 15.81 -5.40
CA GLY A 40 2.35 17.24 -5.10
C GLY A 40 0.90 17.68 -4.91
N LYS A 41 0.04 16.84 -4.32
CA LYS A 41 -1.36 17.15 -3.97
C LYS A 41 -1.50 18.46 -3.20
N THR A 42 -0.63 18.69 -2.21
CA THR A 42 -0.62 19.91 -1.39
C THR A 42 -0.40 21.17 -2.22
N THR A 43 0.58 21.18 -3.13
CA THR A 43 0.84 22.30 -4.05
C THR A 43 -0.36 22.59 -4.96
N PHE A 44 -1.02 21.54 -5.47
CA PHE A 44 -2.23 21.67 -6.26
C PHE A 44 -3.36 22.34 -5.46
N ALA A 45 -3.61 21.87 -4.25
CA ALA A 45 -4.65 22.43 -3.38
C ALA A 45 -4.37 23.89 -3.00
N LEU A 46 -3.13 24.20 -2.62
CA LEU A 46 -2.74 25.57 -2.28
C LEU A 46 -2.86 26.52 -3.46
N ARG A 47 -2.62 26.03 -4.69
CA ARG A 47 -2.87 26.83 -5.89
C ARG A 47 -4.36 27.12 -6.06
N ILE A 48 -5.25 26.16 -5.86
CA ILE A 48 -6.71 26.40 -5.87
C ILE A 48 -7.11 27.41 -4.79
N VAL A 49 -6.59 27.25 -3.56
CA VAL A 49 -6.84 28.21 -2.47
C VAL A 49 -6.46 29.63 -2.89
N ALA A 50 -5.27 29.81 -3.45
CA ALA A 50 -4.78 31.12 -3.87
C ALA A 50 -5.68 31.75 -4.95
N GLU A 51 -6.07 30.99 -5.98
CA GLU A 51 -6.96 31.48 -7.05
C GLU A 51 -8.35 31.88 -6.50
N LEU A 52 -8.96 31.05 -5.66
CA LEU A 52 -10.29 31.32 -5.13
C LEU A 52 -10.31 32.49 -4.12
N LEU A 53 -9.24 32.70 -3.34
CA LEU A 53 -9.07 33.87 -2.48
C LEU A 53 -8.90 35.13 -3.33
N ALA A 54 -8.06 35.09 -4.37
CA ALA A 54 -7.83 36.21 -5.29
C ALA A 54 -9.11 36.61 -6.05
N GLU A 55 -9.92 35.65 -6.49
CA GLU A 55 -11.22 35.89 -7.13
C GLU A 55 -12.31 36.36 -6.15
N GLY A 56 -12.10 36.27 -4.84
CA GLY A 56 -13.13 36.53 -3.83
C GLY A 56 -14.26 35.48 -3.81
N THR A 57 -14.05 34.33 -4.44
CA THR A 57 -14.99 33.20 -4.40
C THR A 57 -15.10 32.64 -2.99
N ILE A 58 -14.01 32.66 -2.25
CA ILE A 58 -13.93 32.28 -0.84
C ILE A 58 -13.29 33.40 -0.01
N GLU A 59 -13.59 33.41 1.27
CA GLU A 59 -13.06 34.35 2.26
C GLU A 59 -12.12 33.69 3.26
N THR A 60 -12.24 32.38 3.39
CA THR A 60 -11.43 31.60 4.35
C THR A 60 -11.27 30.16 3.89
N VAL A 61 -10.25 29.49 4.43
CA VAL A 61 -9.97 28.08 4.17
C VAL A 61 -9.90 27.28 5.47
N THR A 62 -10.45 26.06 5.45
CA THR A 62 -10.22 25.06 6.49
C THR A 62 -9.57 23.85 5.86
N VAL A 63 -8.38 23.49 6.32
CA VAL A 63 -7.68 22.25 5.90
C VAL A 63 -7.89 21.20 6.97
N VAL A 64 -8.39 20.04 6.59
CA VAL A 64 -8.63 18.89 7.48
C VAL A 64 -7.60 17.81 7.17
N VAL A 65 -6.84 17.40 8.19
CA VAL A 65 -5.71 16.46 8.05
C VAL A 65 -5.83 15.28 9.00
N PRO A 66 -5.22 14.12 8.72
CA PRO A 66 -5.25 12.95 9.61
C PRO A 66 -4.58 13.17 10.97
N THR A 67 -3.44 13.84 11.02
CA THR A 67 -2.57 13.90 12.22
C THR A 67 -2.16 15.32 12.61
N GLU A 68 -1.82 15.55 13.88
CA GLU A 68 -1.34 16.84 14.39
C GLU A 68 -0.03 17.31 13.69
N HIS A 69 0.85 16.38 13.35
CA HIS A 69 2.10 16.71 12.65
C HIS A 69 1.83 17.35 11.28
N LEU A 70 0.83 16.87 10.55
CA LEU A 70 0.45 17.41 9.24
C LEU A 70 -0.09 18.84 9.33
N LYS A 71 -0.65 19.27 10.46
CA LYS A 71 -1.10 20.65 10.64
C LYS A 71 0.05 21.64 10.42
N THR A 72 1.20 21.36 11.03
CA THR A 72 2.38 22.21 10.89
C THR A 72 2.97 22.16 9.49
N GLN A 73 3.00 20.99 8.86
CA GLN A 73 3.49 20.84 7.48
C GLN A 73 2.62 21.61 6.49
N TRP A 74 1.29 21.52 6.61
CA TRP A 74 0.35 22.26 5.76
C TRP A 74 0.49 23.78 5.95
N ALA A 75 0.64 24.25 7.19
CA ALA A 75 0.84 25.67 7.46
C ALA A 75 2.16 26.19 6.88
N ALA A 76 3.24 25.41 7.01
CA ALA A 76 4.53 25.76 6.43
C ALA A 76 4.50 25.78 4.90
N ALA A 77 3.86 24.79 4.26
CA ALA A 77 3.67 24.76 2.82
C ALA A 77 2.80 25.93 2.33
N ALA A 78 1.72 26.26 3.04
CA ALA A 78 0.83 27.37 2.70
C ALA A 78 1.57 28.72 2.77
N ALA A 79 2.43 28.90 3.77
CA ALA A 79 3.24 30.12 3.93
C ALA A 79 4.15 30.36 2.70
N GLN A 80 4.69 29.31 2.09
CA GLN A 80 5.48 29.43 0.86
C GLN A 80 4.66 29.92 -0.35
N HIS A 81 3.32 29.81 -0.26
CA HIS A 81 2.37 30.30 -1.27
C HIS A 81 1.69 31.62 -0.88
N GLY A 82 2.20 32.30 0.16
CA GLY A 82 1.60 33.54 0.65
C GLY A 82 0.29 33.35 1.41
N ILE A 83 -0.03 32.12 1.82
CA ILE A 83 -1.28 31.79 2.54
C ILE A 83 -0.94 31.52 4.00
N ALA A 84 -1.45 32.36 4.92
CA ALA A 84 -1.27 32.18 6.35
C ALA A 84 -2.38 31.24 6.89
N LEU A 85 -2.00 30.06 7.39
CA LEU A 85 -2.86 29.11 8.07
C LEU A 85 -2.46 28.97 9.54
N ASP A 86 -3.44 28.90 10.45
CA ASP A 86 -3.21 28.67 11.87
C ASP A 86 -3.17 27.15 12.18
N PRO A 87 -1.98 26.58 12.45
CA PRO A 87 -1.86 25.17 12.83
C PRO A 87 -2.17 24.93 14.32
N LYS A 88 -2.23 25.99 15.15
CA LYS A 88 -2.46 25.90 16.60
C LYS A 88 -3.94 26.06 16.96
N PHE A 89 -4.80 26.22 15.96
CA PHE A 89 -6.25 26.30 16.20
C PHE A 89 -6.73 25.09 16.99
N SER A 90 -7.50 25.38 18.06
CA SER A 90 -8.11 24.36 18.92
C SER A 90 -9.60 24.63 19.12
N ASN A 91 -10.35 23.60 19.47
CA ASN A 91 -11.79 23.72 19.73
C ASN A 91 -12.12 24.61 20.96
N SER A 92 -11.17 24.90 21.83
CA SER A 92 -11.32 25.85 22.95
C SER A 92 -11.31 27.31 22.46
N ASN A 93 -10.60 27.62 21.37
CA ASN A 93 -10.51 28.96 20.80
C ASN A 93 -11.44 29.06 19.58
N SER A 94 -12.59 29.72 19.73
CA SER A 94 -13.60 29.82 18.67
C SER A 94 -13.29 30.84 17.57
N GLN A 95 -12.31 31.74 17.77
CA GLN A 95 -11.97 32.79 16.82
C GLN A 95 -10.51 32.67 16.36
N ASN A 96 -10.30 32.77 15.05
CA ASN A 96 -8.97 32.96 14.50
C ASN A 96 -8.54 34.42 14.69
N SER A 97 -7.25 34.65 14.85
CA SER A 97 -6.66 35.95 14.60
C SER A 97 -6.98 36.38 13.15
N SER A 98 -7.29 37.66 12.97
CA SER A 98 -7.52 38.26 11.64
C SER A 98 -6.30 38.20 10.71
N GLU A 99 -5.15 37.74 11.24
CA GLU A 99 -3.90 37.58 10.49
C GLU A 99 -3.88 36.30 9.62
N TYR A 100 -4.75 35.31 9.91
CA TYR A 100 -4.80 34.05 9.18
C TYR A 100 -5.90 34.04 8.13
N HIS A 101 -5.59 33.50 6.94
CA HIS A 101 -6.57 33.20 5.89
C HIS A 101 -7.43 31.99 6.24
N GLY A 102 -7.01 31.15 7.20
CA GLY A 102 -7.73 29.97 7.62
C GLY A 102 -7.04 29.16 8.70
N VAL A 103 -7.50 27.93 8.88
CA VAL A 103 -7.00 27.01 9.92
C VAL A 103 -6.63 25.65 9.36
N VAL A 104 -5.78 24.94 10.09
CA VAL A 104 -5.57 23.50 9.88
C VAL A 104 -6.05 22.75 11.12
N VAL A 105 -6.92 21.75 10.91
CA VAL A 105 -7.55 20.95 11.96
C VAL A 105 -7.39 19.45 11.65
N THR A 106 -7.50 18.59 12.67
CA THR A 106 -7.52 17.14 12.43
C THR A 106 -8.95 16.61 12.29
N TYR A 107 -9.14 15.45 11.64
CA TYR A 107 -10.42 14.75 11.58
C TYR A 107 -10.99 14.48 12.99
N ALA A 108 -10.14 14.04 13.93
CA ALA A 108 -10.52 13.83 15.32
C ALA A 108 -11.00 15.13 16.01
N GLN A 109 -10.33 16.26 15.74
CA GLN A 109 -10.73 17.57 16.27
C GLN A 109 -12.10 18.01 15.73
N VAL A 110 -12.38 17.77 14.44
CA VAL A 110 -13.70 18.04 13.85
C VAL A 110 -14.76 17.12 14.44
N ALA A 111 -14.47 15.82 14.52
CA ALA A 111 -15.42 14.83 15.04
C ALA A 111 -15.82 15.09 16.50
N SER A 112 -14.92 15.64 17.33
CA SER A 112 -15.23 15.97 18.71
C SER A 112 -16.18 17.15 18.89
N HIS A 113 -16.24 18.09 17.93
CA HIS A 113 -17.08 19.29 18.00
C HIS A 113 -17.62 19.72 16.62
N PRO A 114 -18.39 18.88 15.90
CA PRO A 114 -18.80 19.16 14.53
C PRO A 114 -19.62 20.43 14.37
N THR A 115 -20.53 20.71 15.30
CA THR A 115 -21.39 21.92 15.30
C THR A 115 -20.56 23.22 15.34
N ARG A 116 -19.44 23.26 16.05
CA ARG A 116 -18.57 24.45 16.06
C ARG A 116 -17.94 24.71 14.70
N HIS A 117 -17.48 23.66 14.04
CA HIS A 117 -16.95 23.76 12.69
C HIS A 117 -18.04 24.12 11.67
N ARG A 118 -19.28 23.64 11.85
CA ARG A 118 -20.43 24.05 11.04
C ARG A 118 -20.68 25.55 11.13
N VAL A 119 -20.86 26.08 12.33
CA VAL A 119 -21.10 27.52 12.54
C VAL A 119 -19.99 28.37 11.92
N ARG A 120 -18.74 27.94 12.06
CA ARG A 120 -17.60 28.62 11.43
C ARG A 120 -17.68 28.60 9.90
N THR A 121 -18.09 27.47 9.32
CA THR A 121 -18.22 27.25 7.87
C THR A 121 -19.35 28.09 7.28
N GLU A 122 -20.47 28.20 7.98
CA GLU A 122 -21.65 28.96 7.58
C GLU A 122 -21.41 30.49 7.61
N ASN A 123 -20.60 30.96 8.57
CA ASN A 123 -20.37 32.38 8.79
C ASN A 123 -19.51 33.08 7.72
N ARG A 124 -18.82 32.33 6.87
CA ARG A 124 -17.94 32.88 5.81
C ARG A 124 -17.95 31.97 4.60
N LYS A 125 -17.70 32.54 3.42
CA LYS A 125 -17.49 31.75 2.21
C LYS A 125 -16.22 30.91 2.37
N THR A 126 -16.40 29.62 2.69
CA THR A 126 -15.33 28.71 3.10
C THR A 126 -15.01 27.69 2.00
N LEU A 127 -13.73 27.53 1.65
CA LEU A 127 -13.22 26.31 1.03
C LEU A 127 -12.78 25.34 2.12
N VAL A 128 -13.24 24.10 2.05
CA VAL A 128 -12.70 23.02 2.89
C VAL A 128 -11.83 22.12 2.02
N VAL A 129 -10.58 21.92 2.44
CA VAL A 129 -9.64 20.99 1.83
C VAL A 129 -9.51 19.78 2.75
N PHE A 130 -9.86 18.61 2.26
CA PHE A 130 -9.71 17.33 2.96
C PHE A 130 -8.46 16.63 2.45
N ASP A 131 -7.43 16.55 3.28
CA ASP A 131 -6.24 15.78 2.96
C ASP A 131 -6.44 14.33 3.40
N GLU A 132 -6.18 13.38 2.50
CA GLU A 132 -6.45 11.95 2.67
C GLU A 132 -7.87 11.68 3.18
N ILE A 133 -8.87 12.11 2.38
CA ILE A 133 -10.31 12.12 2.74
C ILE A 133 -10.85 10.76 3.22
N HIS A 134 -10.22 9.65 2.84
CA HIS A 134 -10.61 8.32 3.28
C HIS A 134 -10.55 8.15 4.80
N HIS A 135 -9.70 8.92 5.52
CA HIS A 135 -9.71 8.98 6.99
C HIS A 135 -10.96 9.63 7.58
N GLY A 136 -11.66 10.43 6.81
CA GLY A 136 -12.91 11.08 7.26
C GLY A 136 -14.03 10.13 7.64
N GLY A 137 -13.79 8.83 7.59
CA GLY A 137 -14.79 7.82 7.85
C GLY A 137 -14.32 6.62 8.66
N ASP A 138 -13.11 6.62 9.21
CA ASP A 138 -12.54 5.49 9.96
C ASP A 138 -13.37 5.06 11.19
N ALA A 139 -14.24 5.93 11.69
CA ALA A 139 -15.36 5.54 12.55
C ALA A 139 -16.67 6.00 11.87
N LYS A 140 -17.73 5.19 11.90
CA LYS A 140 -19.05 5.59 11.35
C LYS A 140 -19.50 6.98 11.81
N THR A 141 -19.12 7.36 13.03
CA THR A 141 -19.38 8.67 13.64
C THR A 141 -18.59 9.81 13.01
N TRP A 142 -17.41 9.56 12.43
CA TRP A 142 -16.60 10.62 11.82
C TRP A 142 -17.15 11.10 10.49
N GLY A 143 -17.66 10.17 9.67
CA GLY A 143 -18.30 10.52 8.40
C GLY A 143 -19.47 11.46 8.57
N ASP A 144 -20.33 11.20 9.55
CA ASP A 144 -21.50 12.05 9.87
C ASP A 144 -21.05 13.38 10.46
N ALA A 145 -20.07 13.40 11.34
CA ALA A 145 -19.50 14.63 11.90
C ALA A 145 -18.88 15.54 10.81
N ILE A 146 -18.18 14.96 9.83
CA ILE A 146 -17.62 15.69 8.69
C ILE A 146 -18.73 16.26 7.79
N ARG A 147 -19.80 15.49 7.55
CA ARG A 147 -20.97 15.98 6.81
C ARG A 147 -21.68 17.12 7.55
N GLU A 148 -21.85 17.00 8.86
CA GLU A 148 -22.43 18.06 9.70
C GLU A 148 -21.57 19.32 9.67
N ALA A 149 -20.26 19.19 9.87
CA ALA A 149 -19.35 20.32 9.98
C ALA A 149 -19.20 21.12 8.69
N PHE A 150 -19.26 20.46 7.53
CA PHE A 150 -18.87 21.05 6.26
C PHE A 150 -19.91 20.91 5.14
N GLY A 151 -21.13 20.49 5.49
CA GLY A 151 -22.25 20.39 4.55
C GLY A 151 -22.50 21.69 3.80
N ASP A 152 -22.41 22.84 4.47
CA ASP A 152 -22.71 24.17 3.92
C ASP A 152 -21.49 24.95 3.39
N ALA A 153 -20.32 24.28 3.26
CA ALA A 153 -19.14 24.89 2.68
C ALA A 153 -19.41 25.37 1.24
N THR A 154 -18.83 26.54 0.89
CA THR A 154 -18.93 27.11 -0.45
C THR A 154 -18.30 26.19 -1.49
N ARG A 155 -17.13 25.62 -1.15
CA ARG A 155 -16.37 24.66 -1.98
C ARG A 155 -15.75 23.59 -1.08
N ARG A 156 -15.63 22.38 -1.60
CA ARG A 156 -14.92 21.26 -0.97
C ARG A 156 -13.97 20.63 -1.96
N LEU A 157 -12.71 20.47 -1.55
CA LEU A 157 -11.64 19.83 -2.31
C LEU A 157 -11.17 18.61 -1.53
N ALA A 158 -11.42 17.42 -2.04
CA ALA A 158 -10.97 16.17 -1.47
C ALA A 158 -9.71 15.70 -2.18
N LEU A 159 -8.68 15.37 -1.42
CA LEU A 159 -7.40 14.86 -1.90
C LEU A 159 -7.20 13.46 -1.33
N THR A 160 -6.74 12.53 -2.15
CA THR A 160 -6.29 11.21 -1.68
C THR A 160 -5.27 10.60 -2.63
N GLY A 161 -4.35 9.82 -2.09
CA GLY A 161 -3.48 8.95 -2.88
C GLY A 161 -4.11 7.58 -3.13
N THR A 162 -5.07 7.22 -2.29
CA THR A 162 -5.71 5.91 -2.26
C THR A 162 -7.19 6.10 -1.97
N PRO A 163 -8.08 6.05 -2.97
CA PRO A 163 -9.52 6.23 -2.76
C PRO A 163 -10.16 4.96 -2.16
N PHE A 164 -9.47 4.30 -1.23
CA PHE A 164 -9.94 3.10 -0.54
C PHE A 164 -10.26 3.40 0.91
N ARG A 165 -11.10 2.56 1.50
CA ARG A 165 -11.37 2.53 2.93
C ARG A 165 -11.19 1.11 3.44
N SER A 166 -11.02 1.00 4.75
CA SER A 166 -10.99 -0.28 5.47
C SER A 166 -12.39 -0.90 5.62
N ASP A 167 -13.45 -0.10 5.42
CA ASP A 167 -14.84 -0.53 5.50
C ASP A 167 -15.63 -0.19 4.21
N ASP A 168 -16.85 -0.75 4.06
CA ASP A 168 -17.74 -0.55 2.91
C ASP A 168 -18.54 0.77 2.98
N SER A 169 -18.18 1.72 3.84
CA SER A 169 -18.91 2.97 4.00
C SER A 169 -18.48 4.00 2.95
N ALA A 170 -19.44 4.77 2.42
CA ALA A 170 -19.15 5.83 1.46
C ALA A 170 -18.28 6.95 2.06
N ILE A 171 -17.25 7.35 1.34
CA ILE A 171 -16.41 8.50 1.69
C ILE A 171 -17.26 9.78 1.63
N PRO A 172 -17.24 10.64 2.65
CA PRO A 172 -18.02 11.88 2.65
C PRO A 172 -17.71 12.76 1.43
N PHE A 173 -18.74 13.34 0.81
CA PHE A 173 -18.63 14.26 -0.33
C PHE A 173 -18.00 13.68 -1.60
N VAL A 174 -17.92 12.36 -1.70
CA VAL A 174 -17.49 11.64 -2.90
C VAL A 174 -18.71 11.06 -3.61
N THR A 175 -18.76 11.26 -4.92
CA THR A 175 -19.81 10.69 -5.79
C THR A 175 -19.47 9.26 -6.12
N TYR A 176 -20.49 8.39 -6.16
CA TYR A 176 -20.38 6.99 -6.54
C TYR A 176 -21.30 6.69 -7.72
N GLU A 177 -20.80 5.97 -8.70
CA GLU A 177 -21.59 5.47 -9.83
C GLU A 177 -21.70 3.95 -9.77
N ALA A 178 -22.91 3.43 -10.04
CA ALA A 178 -23.12 2.00 -10.14
C ALA A 178 -22.48 1.46 -11.43
N GLY A 179 -21.57 0.50 -11.28
CA GLY A 179 -21.03 -0.26 -12.41
C GLY A 179 -22.03 -1.27 -12.97
N SER A 180 -21.75 -1.80 -14.15
CA SER A 180 -22.54 -2.87 -14.78
C SER A 180 -22.57 -4.17 -13.97
N ASP A 181 -21.63 -4.32 -13.04
CA ASP A 181 -21.47 -5.44 -12.10
C ASP A 181 -22.25 -5.24 -10.78
N GLY A 182 -23.05 -4.16 -10.67
CA GLY A 182 -23.83 -3.84 -9.47
C GLY A 182 -23.04 -3.18 -8.34
N PHE A 183 -21.73 -2.95 -8.52
CA PHE A 183 -20.91 -2.24 -7.53
C PHE A 183 -20.92 -0.73 -7.77
N ALA A 184 -20.99 0.03 -6.70
CA ALA A 184 -20.83 1.48 -6.77
C ALA A 184 -19.33 1.84 -6.63
N ARG A 185 -18.81 2.54 -7.63
CA ARG A 185 -17.41 3.00 -7.68
C ARG A 185 -17.31 4.48 -7.47
N SER A 186 -16.31 4.91 -6.68
CA SER A 186 -16.03 6.33 -6.50
C SER A 186 -15.64 6.98 -7.82
N GLN A 187 -16.23 8.14 -8.11
CA GLN A 187 -15.92 8.96 -9.28
C GLN A 187 -14.94 10.07 -8.89
N ALA A 188 -13.72 10.01 -9.39
CA ALA A 188 -12.77 11.08 -9.24
C ALA A 188 -12.94 12.13 -10.36
N ASP A 189 -12.96 13.42 -9.99
CA ASP A 189 -12.94 14.50 -10.97
C ASP A 189 -11.62 14.57 -11.73
N HIS A 190 -10.53 14.19 -11.07
CA HIS A 190 -9.23 14.06 -11.70
C HIS A 190 -8.44 12.92 -11.07
N THR A 191 -7.86 12.08 -11.92
CA THR A 191 -6.99 10.97 -11.48
C THR A 191 -5.60 11.16 -12.07
N TYR A 192 -4.59 10.97 -11.23
CA TYR A 192 -3.18 10.92 -11.60
C TYR A 192 -2.56 9.70 -10.94
N GLY A 193 -2.61 8.58 -11.65
CA GLY A 193 -2.20 7.27 -11.14
C GLY A 193 -0.69 7.08 -11.09
N TYR A 194 -0.27 5.95 -10.51
CA TYR A 194 1.15 5.61 -10.37
C TYR A 194 1.83 5.44 -11.74
N ALA A 195 1.19 4.78 -12.70
CA ALA A 195 1.73 4.57 -14.04
C ALA A 195 1.98 5.91 -14.79
N GLU A 196 1.04 6.86 -14.68
CA GLU A 196 1.21 8.20 -15.28
C GLU A 196 2.33 8.98 -14.56
N ALA A 197 2.38 8.90 -13.23
CA ALA A 197 3.42 9.54 -12.43
C ALA A 197 4.82 8.94 -12.69
N LEU A 198 4.90 7.65 -12.98
CA LEU A 198 6.13 6.96 -13.38
C LEU A 198 6.59 7.44 -14.76
N ALA A 199 5.69 7.51 -15.73
CA ALA A 199 5.97 8.04 -17.06
C ALA A 199 6.44 9.50 -17.04
N ASP A 200 5.88 10.31 -16.14
CA ASP A 200 6.27 11.71 -15.92
C ASP A 200 7.57 11.87 -15.10
N GLY A 201 8.17 10.77 -14.59
CA GLY A 201 9.36 10.80 -13.73
C GLY A 201 9.12 11.43 -12.35
N VAL A 202 7.87 11.54 -11.92
CA VAL A 202 7.48 12.12 -10.62
C VAL A 202 7.67 11.11 -9.48
N VAL A 203 7.45 9.84 -9.78
CA VAL A 203 7.72 8.72 -8.89
C VAL A 203 8.73 7.77 -9.53
N ARG A 204 9.38 6.97 -8.70
CA ARG A 204 10.31 5.93 -9.15
C ARG A 204 9.64 4.56 -9.14
N PRO A 205 10.10 3.62 -9.98
CA PRO A 205 9.62 2.26 -9.98
C PRO A 205 9.94 1.54 -8.66
N VAL A 206 9.09 0.60 -8.29
CA VAL A 206 9.25 -0.23 -7.10
C VAL A 206 9.45 -1.68 -7.52
N MET A 207 10.52 -2.28 -7.04
CA MET A 207 10.81 -3.69 -7.18
C MET A 207 10.46 -4.40 -5.87
N PHE A 208 9.58 -5.39 -5.93
CA PHE A 208 9.20 -6.19 -4.78
C PHE A 208 9.99 -7.49 -4.78
N MET A 209 10.69 -7.75 -3.69
CA MET A 209 11.45 -8.97 -3.45
C MET A 209 10.65 -9.82 -2.46
N ALA A 210 9.95 -10.83 -2.98
CA ALA A 210 9.07 -11.67 -2.19
C ALA A 210 9.85 -12.87 -1.64
N TYR A 211 9.82 -13.04 -0.31
CA TYR A 211 10.49 -14.12 0.38
C TYR A 211 9.50 -15.16 0.89
N SER A 212 9.73 -16.41 0.53
CA SER A 212 9.03 -17.57 1.08
C SER A 212 9.86 -18.23 2.19
N GLY A 213 9.45 -19.40 2.62
CA GLY A 213 10.12 -20.24 3.58
C GLY A 213 9.15 -21.19 4.26
N GLU A 214 9.67 -22.29 4.80
CA GLU A 214 8.89 -23.25 5.59
C GLU A 214 8.81 -22.75 7.03
N ALA A 215 7.63 -22.33 7.45
CA ALA A 215 7.35 -21.91 8.81
C ALA A 215 6.86 -23.11 9.64
N ARG A 216 7.40 -23.29 10.86
CA ARG A 216 7.04 -24.37 11.78
C ARG A 216 6.59 -23.78 13.11
N TRP A 217 5.50 -24.32 13.62
CA TRP A 217 4.96 -23.93 14.93
C TRP A 217 4.35 -25.14 15.62
N ARG A 218 4.22 -25.05 16.96
CA ARG A 218 3.52 -26.04 17.79
C ARG A 218 2.25 -25.40 18.34
N ASP A 219 1.13 -26.09 18.24
CA ASP A 219 -0.13 -25.62 18.77
C ASP A 219 -0.29 -25.89 20.28
N SER A 220 -1.40 -25.44 20.86
CA SER A 220 -1.69 -25.63 22.29
C SER A 220 -1.92 -27.09 22.67
N ALA A 221 -2.17 -27.99 21.71
CA ALA A 221 -2.28 -29.44 21.94
C ALA A 221 -0.90 -30.13 21.91
N GLY A 222 0.17 -29.39 21.54
CA GLY A 222 1.53 -29.90 21.41
C GLY A 222 1.83 -30.51 20.03
N GLU A 223 0.91 -30.38 19.06
CA GLU A 223 1.12 -30.87 17.70
C GLU A 223 1.98 -29.88 16.90
N GLU A 224 2.97 -30.42 16.18
CA GLU A 224 3.83 -29.63 15.30
C GLU A 224 3.21 -29.50 13.91
N HIS A 225 3.19 -28.27 13.42
CA HIS A 225 2.68 -27.92 12.11
C HIS A 225 3.79 -27.27 11.28
N ALA A 226 3.79 -27.53 9.98
CA ALA A 226 4.66 -26.88 9.03
C ALA A 226 3.82 -26.36 7.84
N ALA A 227 4.15 -25.17 7.36
CA ALA A 227 3.54 -24.61 6.16
C ALA A 227 4.51 -23.67 5.45
N ARG A 228 4.55 -23.74 4.11
CA ARG A 228 5.41 -22.90 3.30
C ARG A 228 4.66 -21.65 2.87
N LEU A 229 5.26 -20.47 3.12
CA LEU A 229 4.74 -19.20 2.60
C LEU A 229 4.72 -19.24 1.06
N GLY A 230 3.67 -18.72 0.46
CA GLY A 230 3.47 -18.72 -1.00
C GLY A 230 2.72 -19.95 -1.52
N GLU A 231 2.56 -21.00 -0.72
CA GLU A 231 1.71 -22.13 -1.07
C GLU A 231 0.23 -21.85 -0.75
N PRO A 232 -0.70 -22.57 -1.38
CA PRO A 232 -2.11 -22.48 -1.03
C PRO A 232 -2.34 -23.07 0.37
N LEU A 233 -2.58 -22.20 1.30
CA LEU A 233 -2.84 -22.51 2.70
C LEU A 233 -4.24 -22.02 3.07
N THR A 234 -4.83 -22.57 4.13
CA THR A 234 -6.02 -21.97 4.73
C THR A 234 -5.68 -20.58 5.30
N ALA A 235 -6.66 -19.73 5.50
CA ALA A 235 -6.46 -18.40 6.09
C ALA A 235 -5.74 -18.48 7.45
N GLU A 236 -6.09 -19.46 8.28
CA GLU A 236 -5.46 -19.70 9.58
C GLU A 236 -3.99 -20.14 9.45
N GLN A 237 -3.71 -21.09 8.57
CA GLN A 237 -2.35 -21.55 8.30
C GLN A 237 -1.48 -20.42 7.74
N THR A 238 -2.02 -19.63 6.81
CA THR A 238 -1.33 -18.46 6.26
C THR A 238 -0.99 -17.46 7.37
N ALA A 239 -1.94 -17.13 8.23
CA ALA A 239 -1.72 -16.19 9.33
C ALA A 239 -0.67 -16.69 10.32
N ARG A 240 -0.68 -17.99 10.65
CA ARG A 240 0.31 -18.61 11.55
C ARG A 240 1.71 -18.68 10.92
N ALA A 241 1.81 -19.14 9.68
CA ALA A 241 3.08 -19.16 8.95
C ALA A 241 3.66 -17.75 8.80
N TRP A 242 2.83 -16.77 8.51
CA TRP A 242 3.25 -15.37 8.41
C TRP A 242 3.75 -14.82 9.74
N LYS A 243 3.01 -15.03 10.85
CA LYS A 243 3.47 -14.67 12.20
C LYS A 243 4.80 -15.33 12.56
N THR A 244 4.96 -16.63 12.23
CA THR A 244 6.20 -17.37 12.47
C THR A 244 7.37 -16.76 11.70
N ALA A 245 7.20 -16.43 10.44
CA ALA A 245 8.23 -15.79 9.61
C ALA A 245 8.63 -14.41 10.17
N LEU A 246 7.68 -13.63 10.64
CA LEU A 246 7.94 -12.30 11.24
C LEU A 246 8.55 -12.36 12.65
N ASN A 247 8.73 -13.54 13.25
CA ASN A 247 9.36 -13.64 14.56
C ASN A 247 10.82 -13.20 14.51
N PRO A 248 11.24 -12.15 15.26
CA PRO A 248 12.62 -11.66 15.26
C PRO A 248 13.63 -12.65 15.83
N ALA A 249 13.18 -13.66 16.57
CA ALA A 249 14.02 -14.74 17.10
C ALA A 249 14.17 -15.93 16.13
N GLY A 250 13.40 -15.96 15.03
CA GLY A 250 13.51 -16.97 13.98
C GLY A 250 14.66 -16.69 13.02
N GLU A 251 14.78 -17.49 11.96
CA GLU A 251 15.83 -17.36 10.95
C GLU A 251 15.38 -16.48 9.76
N TRP A 252 14.08 -16.41 9.48
CA TRP A 252 13.53 -15.71 8.32
C TRP A 252 13.80 -14.20 8.37
N MET A 253 13.45 -13.54 9.47
CA MET A 253 13.66 -12.08 9.61
C MET A 253 15.11 -11.66 9.56
N PRO A 254 16.07 -12.34 10.26
CA PRO A 254 17.50 -12.07 10.09
C PRO A 254 17.96 -12.17 8.64
N ALA A 255 17.57 -13.22 7.92
CA ALA A 255 17.96 -13.43 6.52
C ALA A 255 17.44 -12.31 5.61
N VAL A 256 16.17 -11.94 5.74
CA VAL A 256 15.57 -10.84 4.96
C VAL A 256 16.20 -9.48 5.29
N ILE A 257 16.52 -9.22 6.56
CA ILE A 257 17.22 -7.98 6.95
C ILE A 257 18.63 -7.93 6.39
N VAL A 258 19.37 -9.05 6.39
CA VAL A 258 20.70 -9.14 5.75
C VAL A 258 20.60 -8.85 4.26
N ALA A 259 19.65 -9.45 3.56
CA ALA A 259 19.41 -9.20 2.14
C ALA A 259 19.04 -7.72 1.88
N ALA A 260 18.15 -7.15 2.69
CA ALA A 260 17.76 -5.74 2.58
C ALA A 260 18.93 -4.78 2.87
N ASP A 261 19.77 -5.07 3.86
CA ASP A 261 20.98 -4.26 4.14
C ASP A 261 22.03 -4.39 3.03
N THR A 262 22.20 -5.58 2.48
CA THR A 262 23.07 -5.80 1.31
C THR A 262 22.59 -4.96 0.13
N ARG A 263 21.30 -4.97 -0.13
CA ARG A 263 20.67 -4.13 -1.17
C ARG A 263 20.88 -2.65 -0.90
N LEU A 264 20.66 -2.20 0.33
CA LEU A 264 20.84 -0.80 0.72
C LEU A 264 22.30 -0.36 0.59
N ARG A 265 23.26 -1.18 0.97
CA ARG A 265 24.70 -0.88 0.82
C ARG A 265 25.07 -0.70 -0.64
N GLY A 266 24.65 -1.61 -1.53
CA GLY A 266 24.89 -1.45 -2.97
C GLY A 266 24.25 -0.18 -3.56
N LEU A 267 23.05 0.20 -3.12
CA LEU A 267 22.44 1.47 -3.51
C LEU A 267 23.24 2.68 -3.03
N ARG A 268 23.80 2.63 -1.83
CA ARG A 268 24.58 3.73 -1.24
C ARG A 268 25.91 3.99 -1.91
N GLU A 269 26.42 3.08 -2.70
CA GLU A 269 27.59 3.32 -3.55
C GLU A 269 27.33 4.42 -4.59
N HIS A 270 26.08 4.55 -5.05
CA HIS A 270 25.66 5.54 -6.05
C HIS A 270 24.81 6.68 -5.46
N VAL A 271 24.11 6.41 -4.36
CA VAL A 271 23.22 7.33 -3.65
C VAL A 271 23.58 7.29 -2.16
N PRO A 272 24.64 8.00 -1.72
CA PRO A 272 25.25 7.83 -0.39
C PRO A 272 24.31 8.04 0.79
N ASP A 273 23.27 8.84 0.61
CA ASP A 273 22.26 9.13 1.62
C ASP A 273 21.02 8.24 1.56
N ALA A 274 20.97 7.24 0.65
CA ALA A 274 19.84 6.32 0.57
C ALA A 274 19.54 5.69 1.93
N GLY A 275 18.26 5.65 2.31
CA GLY A 275 17.80 5.13 3.59
C GLY A 275 16.93 3.88 3.43
N GLY A 276 16.94 3.03 4.46
CA GLY A 276 16.04 1.89 4.61
C GLY A 276 15.02 2.10 5.71
N MET A 277 13.87 1.43 5.62
CA MET A 277 12.86 1.43 6.68
C MET A 277 12.28 0.02 6.89
N ILE A 278 12.22 -0.41 8.15
CA ILE A 278 11.45 -1.58 8.56
C ILE A 278 10.08 -1.11 9.09
N ILE A 279 9.01 -1.67 8.53
CA ILE A 279 7.64 -1.41 8.96
C ILE A 279 7.22 -2.55 9.88
N ALA A 280 7.17 -2.30 11.18
CA ALA A 280 6.84 -3.28 12.20
C ALA A 280 5.34 -3.31 12.53
N SER A 281 4.84 -4.45 13.01
CA SER A 281 3.45 -4.64 13.44
C SER A 281 3.10 -3.78 14.67
N ASP A 282 3.99 -3.77 15.65
CA ASP A 282 3.81 -3.14 16.96
C ASP A 282 5.15 -2.66 17.54
N GLN A 283 5.09 -2.02 18.70
CA GLN A 283 6.27 -1.45 19.37
C GLN A 283 7.27 -2.51 19.86
N THR A 284 6.78 -3.70 20.28
CA THR A 284 7.64 -4.79 20.73
C THR A 284 8.46 -5.35 19.57
N ALA A 285 7.79 -5.64 18.46
CA ALA A 285 8.45 -6.07 17.23
C ALA A 285 9.43 -5.01 16.71
N ALA A 286 9.06 -3.72 16.74
CA ALA A 286 9.94 -2.63 16.30
C ALA A 286 11.25 -2.58 17.11
N ARG A 287 11.18 -2.71 18.43
CA ARG A 287 12.39 -2.75 19.29
C ARG A 287 13.25 -3.99 18.99
N ALA A 288 12.63 -5.16 18.85
CA ALA A 288 13.33 -6.39 18.53
C ALA A 288 14.02 -6.33 17.16
N TYR A 289 13.37 -5.73 16.15
CA TYR A 289 14.01 -5.52 14.83
C TYR A 289 15.13 -4.47 14.88
N ALA A 290 15.02 -3.47 15.74
CA ALA A 290 16.10 -2.51 15.95
C ALA A 290 17.35 -3.18 16.57
N ASP A 291 17.16 -4.05 17.57
CA ASP A 291 18.24 -4.83 18.16
C ASP A 291 18.85 -5.80 17.14
N LEU A 292 18.02 -6.40 16.29
CA LEU A 292 18.46 -7.29 15.22
C LEU A 292 19.30 -6.52 14.17
N LEU A 293 18.84 -5.36 13.73
CA LEU A 293 19.59 -4.46 12.85
C LEU A 293 20.95 -4.08 13.45
N LEU A 294 20.98 -3.69 14.72
CA LEU A 294 22.24 -3.35 15.40
C LEU A 294 23.22 -4.54 15.38
N ARG A 295 22.75 -5.75 15.64
CA ARG A 295 23.59 -6.96 15.59
C ARG A 295 24.11 -7.25 14.18
N ILE A 296 23.27 -7.08 13.15
CA ILE A 296 23.63 -7.40 11.76
C ILE A 296 24.53 -6.30 11.16
N THR A 297 24.22 -5.04 11.41
CA THR A 297 24.86 -3.92 10.70
C THR A 297 25.97 -3.24 11.50
N GLY A 298 26.02 -3.45 12.81
CA GLY A 298 26.90 -2.73 13.74
C GLY A 298 26.48 -1.28 14.01
N GLU A 299 25.39 -0.79 13.40
CA GLU A 299 24.88 0.57 13.55
C GLU A 299 23.47 0.57 14.14
N ALA A 300 23.25 1.41 15.16
CA ALA A 300 21.93 1.56 15.75
C ALA A 300 20.97 2.26 14.77
N PRO A 301 19.80 1.67 14.48
CA PRO A 301 18.79 2.32 13.64
C PRO A 301 18.10 3.45 14.40
N THR A 302 17.50 4.38 13.68
CA THR A 302 16.54 5.33 14.24
C THR A 302 15.23 4.60 14.52
N VAL A 303 14.70 4.65 15.75
CA VAL A 303 13.43 4.03 16.12
C VAL A 303 12.37 5.11 16.33
N VAL A 304 11.21 4.93 15.67
CA VAL A 304 10.08 5.86 15.76
C VAL A 304 8.82 5.08 16.12
N LEU A 305 8.30 5.36 17.31
CA LEU A 305 7.09 4.75 17.86
C LEU A 305 5.99 5.80 17.97
N SER A 306 4.73 5.40 17.82
CA SER A 306 3.59 6.31 17.72
C SER A 306 3.43 7.24 18.94
N ASP A 307 3.71 6.73 20.13
CA ASP A 307 3.44 7.41 21.40
C ASP A 307 4.70 8.00 22.06
N ASP A 308 5.85 7.93 21.37
CA ASP A 308 7.13 8.36 21.92
C ASP A 308 7.31 9.87 21.75
N PRO A 309 7.54 10.63 22.84
CA PRO A 309 7.93 12.04 22.73
C PRO A 309 9.18 12.20 21.86
N GLY A 310 9.18 13.20 20.96
CA GLY A 310 10.32 13.45 20.05
C GLY A 310 10.33 12.58 18.78
N SER A 311 9.27 11.84 18.49
CA SER A 311 9.17 11.07 17.24
C SER A 311 9.29 11.95 15.99
N SER A 312 8.65 13.12 16.00
CA SER A 312 8.71 14.08 14.88
C SER A 312 10.12 14.63 14.64
N GLU A 313 10.86 14.93 15.71
CA GLU A 313 12.24 15.38 15.64
C GLU A 313 13.16 14.28 15.09
N ARG A 314 12.97 13.03 15.55
CA ARG A 314 13.74 11.87 15.03
C ARG A 314 13.46 11.63 13.55
N ILE A 315 12.21 11.75 13.12
CA ILE A 315 11.83 11.64 11.70
C ILE A 315 12.51 12.75 10.89
N SER A 316 12.46 13.99 11.37
CA SER A 316 13.08 15.13 10.70
C SER A 316 14.59 14.97 10.60
N ALA A 317 15.25 14.57 11.70
CA ALA A 317 16.68 14.28 11.73
C ALA A 317 17.06 13.12 10.78
N PHE A 318 16.25 12.06 10.74
CA PHE A 318 16.47 10.97 9.78
C PHE A 318 16.26 11.44 8.35
N SER A 319 15.24 12.25 8.06
CA SER A 319 14.93 12.73 6.71
C SER A 319 16.05 13.57 6.09
N THR A 320 16.72 14.37 6.90
CA THR A 320 17.81 15.27 6.47
C THR A 320 19.22 14.69 6.69
N GLY A 321 19.32 13.61 7.45
CA GLY A 321 20.57 12.95 7.81
C GLY A 321 21.00 11.87 6.83
N THR A 322 22.04 11.12 7.25
CA THR A 322 22.61 10.00 6.48
C THR A 322 22.50 8.65 7.18
N SER A 323 21.79 8.56 8.32
CA SER A 323 21.56 7.29 9.03
C SER A 323 20.95 6.26 8.10
N ARG A 324 21.41 4.99 8.18
CA ARG A 324 21.01 3.96 7.21
C ARG A 324 19.60 3.49 7.39
N TRP A 325 19.22 3.16 8.62
CA TRP A 325 17.95 2.49 8.90
C TRP A 325 17.03 3.26 9.84
N LEU A 326 15.75 3.21 9.50
CA LEU A 326 14.62 3.61 10.33
C LEU A 326 13.79 2.38 10.67
N VAL A 327 13.37 2.21 11.90
CA VAL A 327 12.36 1.23 12.30
C VAL A 327 11.12 1.97 12.79
N ALA A 328 9.98 1.70 12.19
CA ALA A 328 8.74 2.40 12.50
C ALA A 328 7.58 1.41 12.68
N VAL A 329 6.65 1.75 13.58
CA VAL A 329 5.39 1.01 13.75
C VAL A 329 4.37 1.43 12.70
N ARG A 330 3.41 0.56 12.35
CA ARG A 330 2.32 0.77 11.39
C ARG A 330 1.76 2.20 11.36
N MET A 331 1.46 2.78 12.52
CA MET A 331 0.81 4.09 12.62
C MET A 331 1.71 5.28 12.28
N VAL A 332 3.04 5.15 12.35
CA VAL A 332 3.98 6.21 11.95
C VAL A 332 4.08 6.33 10.42
N SER A 333 3.49 5.40 9.69
CA SER A 333 3.45 5.44 8.22
C SER A 333 2.63 6.62 7.66
N GLU A 334 1.79 7.29 8.44
CA GLU A 334 0.98 8.42 7.98
C GLU A 334 1.63 9.78 8.27
N GLY A 335 1.65 10.65 7.26
CA GLY A 335 2.17 12.02 7.40
C GLY A 335 3.69 12.19 7.38
N VAL A 336 4.46 11.10 7.28
CA VAL A 336 5.93 11.16 7.23
C VAL A 336 6.40 11.18 5.79
N ASP A 337 7.14 12.22 5.42
CA ASP A 337 7.76 12.37 4.12
C ASP A 337 9.28 12.28 4.22
N ILE A 338 9.84 11.14 3.77
CA ILE A 338 11.28 10.89 3.77
C ILE A 338 11.72 10.50 2.35
N PRO A 339 12.04 11.47 1.47
CA PRO A 339 12.34 11.20 0.06
C PRO A 339 13.51 10.25 -0.19
N ARG A 340 14.44 10.13 0.77
CA ARG A 340 15.63 9.28 0.66
C ARG A 340 15.40 7.80 0.95
N LEU A 341 14.18 7.39 1.38
CA LEU A 341 13.84 5.97 1.59
C LEU A 341 13.87 5.21 0.27
N ALA A 342 14.75 4.23 0.14
CA ALA A 342 14.96 3.46 -1.08
C ALA A 342 14.80 1.94 -0.88
N VAL A 343 14.93 1.45 0.35
CA VAL A 343 14.75 0.04 0.71
C VAL A 343 13.73 -0.08 1.82
N GLY A 344 12.75 -0.96 1.65
CA GLY A 344 11.71 -1.24 2.64
C GLY A 344 11.67 -2.71 3.04
N VAL A 345 11.43 -3.00 4.32
CA VAL A 345 11.10 -4.34 4.81
C VAL A 345 9.69 -4.32 5.37
N TYR A 346 8.80 -5.08 4.76
CA TYR A 346 7.40 -5.19 5.15
C TYR A 346 7.26 -6.25 6.26
N ALA A 347 7.56 -5.84 7.50
CA ALA A 347 7.59 -6.71 8.67
C ALA A 347 6.31 -6.57 9.53
N THR A 348 5.15 -6.62 8.84
CA THR A 348 3.83 -6.53 9.48
C THR A 348 2.86 -7.50 8.82
N SER A 349 1.87 -7.97 9.57
CA SER A 349 0.80 -8.83 9.06
C SER A 349 -0.40 -8.06 8.47
N ALA A 350 -0.32 -6.74 8.37
CA ALA A 350 -1.36 -5.95 7.72
C ALA A 350 -1.40 -6.23 6.21
N SER A 351 -2.58 -6.56 5.67
CA SER A 351 -2.77 -6.89 4.25
C SER A 351 -3.87 -6.07 3.57
N THR A 352 -4.37 -5.03 4.23
CA THR A 352 -5.38 -4.17 3.60
C THR A 352 -4.78 -3.38 2.44
N PRO A 353 -5.49 -3.23 1.30
CA PRO A 353 -5.02 -2.46 0.15
C PRO A 353 -4.62 -1.02 0.53
N LEU A 354 -5.38 -0.39 1.43
CA LEU A 354 -5.09 0.95 1.93
C LEU A 354 -3.74 1.02 2.62
N PHE A 355 -3.52 0.15 3.63
CA PHE A 355 -2.27 0.14 4.37
C PHE A 355 -1.07 -0.17 3.48
N PHE A 356 -1.20 -1.17 2.59
CA PHE A 356 -0.15 -1.51 1.63
C PHE A 356 0.22 -0.31 0.74
N ALA A 357 -0.78 0.34 0.13
CA ALA A 357 -0.54 1.49 -0.74
C ALA A 357 0.09 2.68 0.01
N GLN A 358 -0.31 2.93 1.27
CA GLN A 358 0.30 3.95 2.12
C GLN A 358 1.74 3.61 2.49
N ALA A 359 2.00 2.37 2.88
CA ALA A 359 3.34 1.89 3.24
C ALA A 359 4.31 1.98 2.05
N ILE A 360 3.92 1.46 0.89
CA ILE A 360 4.73 1.50 -0.32
C ILE A 360 4.87 2.93 -0.86
N GLY A 361 3.83 3.74 -0.72
CA GLY A 361 3.83 5.16 -1.09
C GLY A 361 4.95 6.00 -0.46
N ARG A 362 5.57 5.51 0.64
CA ARG A 362 6.75 6.15 1.27
C ARG A 362 8.01 6.01 0.44
N PHE A 363 8.09 4.98 -0.39
CA PHE A 363 9.28 4.63 -1.16
C PHE A 363 9.22 5.09 -2.62
N VAL A 364 8.07 5.55 -3.11
CA VAL A 364 7.89 5.86 -4.55
C VAL A 364 8.46 7.23 -4.97
N ARG A 365 8.91 8.08 -4.06
CA ARG A 365 9.41 9.40 -4.44
C ARG A 365 10.69 9.32 -5.23
N SER A 366 10.68 9.90 -6.42
CA SER A 366 11.88 10.10 -7.23
C SER A 366 12.60 11.38 -6.83
N ARG A 367 13.91 11.31 -6.58
CA ARG A 367 14.78 12.47 -6.34
C ARG A 367 15.66 12.78 -7.54
N GLN A 368 16.00 11.72 -8.28
CA GLN A 368 16.77 11.82 -9.51
C GLN A 368 16.31 10.74 -10.52
N PRO A 369 16.52 10.99 -11.83
CA PRO A 369 16.15 10.02 -12.86
C PRO A 369 16.81 8.65 -12.65
N GLY A 370 16.06 7.58 -12.88
CA GLY A 370 16.54 6.21 -12.82
C GLY A 370 16.57 5.60 -11.43
N GLU A 371 16.27 6.33 -10.35
CA GLU A 371 16.16 5.71 -9.01
C GLU A 371 15.07 4.63 -8.98
N THR A 372 15.37 3.52 -8.32
CA THR A 372 14.43 2.41 -8.07
C THR A 372 14.36 2.12 -6.57
N ALA A 373 13.15 1.90 -6.06
CA ALA A 373 12.97 1.40 -4.69
C ALA A 373 12.92 -0.13 -4.66
N SER A 374 13.33 -0.74 -3.57
CA SER A 374 13.26 -2.18 -3.36
C SER A 374 12.51 -2.49 -2.06
N ILE A 375 11.45 -3.31 -2.14
CA ILE A 375 10.62 -3.67 -1.00
C ILE A 375 10.71 -5.16 -0.77
N PHE A 376 11.15 -5.55 0.40
CA PHE A 376 11.21 -6.93 0.86
C PHE A 376 9.92 -7.28 1.59
N LEU A 377 9.23 -8.32 1.15
CA LEU A 377 7.95 -8.71 1.72
C LEU A 377 7.79 -10.25 1.77
N PRO A 378 7.00 -10.79 2.70
CA PRO A 378 6.70 -12.22 2.71
C PRO A 378 5.84 -12.62 1.52
N SER A 379 6.09 -13.80 0.97
CA SER A 379 5.32 -14.40 -0.13
C SER A 379 3.93 -14.84 0.35
N VAL A 380 3.09 -13.88 0.69
CA VAL A 380 1.69 -14.10 1.06
C VAL A 380 0.81 -13.72 -0.12
N PRO A 381 -0.16 -14.56 -0.55
CA PRO A 381 -0.94 -14.32 -1.76
C PRO A 381 -1.59 -12.94 -1.84
N SER A 382 -2.13 -12.42 -0.74
CA SER A 382 -2.72 -11.08 -0.68
C SER A 382 -1.70 -9.96 -0.95
N LEU A 383 -0.47 -10.07 -0.42
CA LEU A 383 0.58 -9.08 -0.65
C LEU A 383 1.13 -9.17 -2.08
N LEU A 384 1.31 -10.39 -2.61
CA LEU A 384 1.77 -10.60 -3.98
C LEU A 384 0.79 -10.02 -5.00
N LEU A 385 -0.51 -10.19 -4.75
CA LEU A 385 -1.56 -9.57 -5.56
C LEU A 385 -1.47 -8.04 -5.49
N LEU A 386 -1.39 -7.46 -4.29
CA LEU A 386 -1.28 -6.02 -4.12
C LEU A 386 -0.01 -5.44 -4.77
N ALA A 387 1.12 -6.17 -4.70
CA ALA A 387 2.36 -5.78 -5.36
C ALA A 387 2.23 -5.81 -6.89
N SER A 388 1.62 -6.84 -7.46
CA SER A 388 1.42 -6.97 -8.91
C SER A 388 0.41 -5.97 -9.48
N GLU A 389 -0.56 -5.52 -8.66
CA GLU A 389 -1.61 -4.60 -9.07
C GLU A 389 -1.34 -3.14 -8.68
N MET A 390 -0.19 -2.84 -8.08
CA MET A 390 0.12 -1.49 -7.58
C MET A 390 0.01 -0.42 -8.67
N GLU A 391 0.27 -0.77 -9.92
CA GLU A 391 0.21 0.14 -11.04
C GLU A 391 -1.19 0.30 -11.64
N ALA A 392 -2.14 -0.59 -11.27
CA ALA A 392 -3.51 -0.48 -11.72
C ALA A 392 -4.23 0.68 -11.03
N GLN A 393 -4.94 1.49 -11.80
CA GLN A 393 -5.82 2.52 -11.23
C GLN A 393 -7.00 1.85 -10.53
N ARG A 394 -7.23 2.20 -9.27
CA ARG A 394 -8.32 1.63 -8.48
C ARG A 394 -9.24 2.72 -7.95
N ASN A 395 -10.53 2.53 -8.15
CA ASN A 395 -11.60 3.29 -7.54
C ASN A 395 -12.10 2.57 -6.29
N HIS A 396 -12.58 3.32 -5.29
CA HIS A 396 -13.27 2.73 -4.15
C HIS A 396 -14.60 2.12 -4.61
N VAL A 397 -14.84 0.86 -4.25
CA VAL A 397 -16.04 0.09 -4.62
C VAL A 397 -16.90 -0.11 -3.37
N LEU A 398 -18.19 0.25 -3.45
CA LEU A 398 -19.17 0.02 -2.39
C LEU A 398 -19.98 -1.26 -2.66
N GLY A 399 -20.22 -2.01 -1.59
CA GLY A 399 -21.07 -3.21 -1.61
C GLY A 399 -20.30 -4.51 -1.54
N LYS A 400 -20.98 -5.55 -1.08
CA LYS A 400 -20.46 -6.93 -1.15
C LYS A 400 -20.75 -7.50 -2.53
N PRO A 401 -19.90 -8.37 -3.09
CA PRO A 401 -20.20 -9.03 -4.34
C PRO A 401 -21.54 -9.77 -4.26
N HIS A 402 -22.45 -9.45 -5.18
CA HIS A 402 -23.64 -10.29 -5.38
C HIS A 402 -23.18 -11.61 -6.00
N ARG A 403 -23.58 -12.72 -5.40
CA ARG A 403 -23.09 -14.09 -5.59
C ARG A 403 -23.46 -14.75 -6.94
N GLU A 404 -23.65 -14.03 -8.02
CA GLU A 404 -24.19 -14.64 -9.25
C GLU A 404 -23.33 -14.58 -10.52
N THR A 405 -22.09 -14.07 -10.48
CA THR A 405 -21.24 -14.11 -11.69
C THR A 405 -19.84 -14.59 -11.37
N LEU A 406 -19.53 -15.83 -11.83
CA LEU A 406 -18.18 -16.38 -12.06
C LEU A 406 -17.11 -15.96 -11.03
N GLU A 407 -17.35 -16.26 -9.76
CA GLU A 407 -16.42 -16.00 -8.67
C GLU A 407 -15.28 -17.00 -8.77
N ASP A 408 -14.06 -16.47 -8.97
CA ASP A 408 -12.87 -17.22 -8.63
C ASP A 408 -12.92 -17.42 -7.09
N PRO A 409 -12.97 -18.67 -6.57
CA PRO A 409 -12.97 -18.93 -5.13
C PRO A 409 -11.81 -18.27 -4.39
N LEU A 410 -10.78 -17.86 -5.14
CA LEU A 410 -9.65 -17.10 -4.64
C LEU A 410 -10.03 -15.66 -4.21
N ASP A 411 -11.00 -15.04 -4.88
CA ASP A 411 -11.43 -13.67 -4.56
C ASP A 411 -12.22 -13.61 -3.25
N ASP A 412 -12.99 -14.65 -2.92
CA ASP A 412 -13.72 -14.73 -1.63
C ASP A 412 -12.78 -15.00 -0.44
N GLU A 413 -11.79 -15.90 -0.60
CA GLU A 413 -10.77 -16.12 0.44
C GLU A 413 -9.82 -14.93 0.59
N LEU A 414 -9.49 -14.25 -0.50
CA LEU A 414 -8.71 -13.00 -0.46
C LEU A 414 -9.52 -11.83 0.13
N ALA A 415 -10.84 -11.82 -0.04
CA ALA A 415 -11.71 -10.82 0.58
C ALA A 415 -11.82 -11.01 2.11
N ASP A 416 -11.82 -12.26 2.60
CA ASP A 416 -11.77 -12.54 4.04
C ASP A 416 -10.38 -12.28 4.65
N GLN A 417 -9.31 -12.46 3.88
CA GLN A 417 -7.94 -12.07 4.26
C GLN A 417 -7.70 -10.55 4.20
N ARG A 418 -8.54 -9.78 3.52
CA ARG A 418 -8.50 -8.30 3.45
C ARG A 418 -8.98 -7.63 4.74
N ARG A 419 -9.66 -8.36 5.61
CA ARG A 419 -9.86 -7.92 7.00
C ARG A 419 -8.51 -8.09 7.71
N ASP A 420 -8.17 -7.19 8.62
CA ASP A 420 -7.06 -7.38 9.56
C ASP A 420 -7.10 -8.83 9.99
N GLY A 421 -6.04 -9.59 9.64
CA GLY A 421 -6.03 -11.04 9.84
C GLY A 421 -6.49 -11.32 11.26
N PRO A 422 -7.25 -12.40 11.52
CA PRO A 422 -7.83 -12.63 12.82
C PRO A 422 -6.76 -12.39 13.86
N ASP A 423 -7.08 -11.56 14.86
CA ASP A 423 -6.24 -11.37 16.05
C ASP A 423 -6.19 -12.75 16.70
N LEU A 424 -5.30 -13.61 16.14
CA LEU A 424 -5.08 -14.95 16.65
C LEU A 424 -4.51 -14.72 18.03
N GLN A 425 -5.35 -14.88 19.05
CA GLN A 425 -4.89 -14.93 20.41
C GLN A 425 -3.84 -16.03 20.48
N ASP A 426 -2.61 -15.65 20.83
CA ASP A 426 -1.44 -16.55 20.95
C ASP A 426 -1.60 -17.54 22.14
N ASN A 427 -2.81 -18.06 22.35
CA ASN A 427 -3.11 -18.96 23.46
C ASN A 427 -2.38 -20.29 23.26
N GLY A 428 -1.13 -20.35 23.73
CA GLY A 428 -0.36 -21.59 23.78
C GLY A 428 0.30 -22.03 22.46
N ILE A 429 0.50 -21.12 21.51
CA ILE A 429 1.26 -21.40 20.27
C ILE A 429 2.74 -21.09 20.49
N GLU A 430 3.60 -22.04 20.19
CA GLU A 430 5.04 -21.92 20.20
C GLU A 430 5.56 -21.84 18.76
N TYR A 431 6.20 -20.72 18.39
CA TYR A 431 6.80 -20.54 17.08
C TYR A 431 8.19 -21.19 17.05
N LEU A 432 8.39 -22.20 16.21
CA LEU A 432 9.60 -23.01 16.20
C LEU A 432 10.66 -22.44 15.23
N GLY A 433 10.26 -21.70 14.20
CA GLY A 433 11.14 -21.04 13.24
C GLY A 433 10.61 -21.07 11.82
N ALA A 434 11.28 -20.33 10.93
CA ALA A 434 11.04 -20.35 9.49
C ALA A 434 12.35 -20.09 8.76
N ASP A 435 12.67 -20.88 7.73
CA ASP A 435 13.77 -20.59 6.80
C ASP A 435 13.37 -19.47 5.83
N ALA A 436 14.34 -18.92 5.10
CA ALA A 436 14.08 -17.85 4.14
C ALA A 436 14.61 -18.22 2.74
N GLU A 437 13.83 -17.89 1.74
CA GLU A 437 14.14 -18.11 0.34
C GLU A 437 13.56 -16.97 -0.50
N LEU A 438 14.36 -16.36 -1.39
CA LEU A 438 13.83 -15.41 -2.36
C LEU A 438 12.97 -16.17 -3.37
N ASP A 439 11.67 -16.06 -3.27
CA ASP A 439 10.71 -16.78 -4.10
C ASP A 439 10.60 -16.17 -5.50
N GLN A 440 10.41 -14.85 -5.57
CA GLN A 440 10.27 -14.13 -6.83
C GLN A 440 10.54 -12.62 -6.65
N VAL A 441 10.84 -11.97 -7.76
CA VAL A 441 10.91 -10.51 -7.87
C VAL A 441 9.71 -10.04 -8.70
N ILE A 442 8.90 -9.13 -8.15
CA ILE A 442 7.77 -8.53 -8.87
C ILE A 442 8.16 -7.11 -9.27
N PHE A 443 8.03 -6.82 -10.56
CA PHE A 443 8.33 -5.51 -11.13
C PHE A 443 7.41 -5.26 -12.32
N ASP A 444 6.77 -4.08 -12.37
CA ASP A 444 5.89 -3.66 -13.47
C ASP A 444 4.78 -4.70 -13.76
N GLY A 445 4.17 -5.23 -12.70
CA GLY A 445 3.11 -6.24 -12.78
C GLY A 445 3.55 -7.64 -13.23
N ALA A 446 4.84 -7.84 -13.56
CA ALA A 446 5.41 -9.13 -13.95
C ALA A 446 6.25 -9.74 -12.83
N SER A 447 6.31 -11.08 -12.80
CA SER A 447 7.15 -11.83 -11.86
C SER A 447 8.37 -12.37 -12.57
N PHE A 448 9.53 -12.25 -11.91
CA PHE A 448 10.84 -12.70 -12.39
C PHE A 448 11.52 -13.56 -11.32
N GLY A 449 12.45 -14.39 -11.77
CA GLY A 449 13.22 -15.23 -10.88
C GLY A 449 12.53 -16.53 -10.52
N THR A 450 13.23 -17.33 -9.77
CA THR A 450 12.79 -18.63 -9.27
C THR A 450 13.30 -18.77 -7.85
N ALA A 451 12.62 -19.58 -7.04
CA ALA A 451 12.96 -19.81 -5.64
C ALA A 451 14.46 -20.06 -5.43
N THR A 452 15.08 -19.25 -4.57
CA THR A 452 16.52 -19.16 -4.38
C THR A 452 16.83 -19.01 -2.89
N PRO A 453 17.63 -19.90 -2.28
CA PRO A 453 17.94 -19.83 -0.86
C PRO A 453 18.55 -18.48 -0.48
N ALA A 454 18.16 -17.94 0.67
CA ALA A 454 18.74 -16.71 1.19
C ALA A 454 20.25 -16.90 1.45
N GLY A 455 21.07 -15.89 1.12
CA GLY A 455 22.52 -15.92 1.20
C GLY A 455 23.22 -16.64 0.05
N SER A 456 22.51 -17.09 -0.99
CA SER A 456 23.11 -17.74 -2.16
C SER A 456 23.67 -16.73 -3.18
N ASP A 457 24.57 -17.18 -4.05
CA ASP A 457 25.08 -16.37 -5.17
C ASP A 457 23.96 -15.97 -6.14
N GLU A 458 22.96 -16.82 -6.31
CA GLU A 458 21.79 -16.51 -7.15
C GLU A 458 20.93 -15.39 -6.56
N GLU A 459 20.75 -15.35 -5.24
CA GLU A 459 20.10 -14.21 -4.58
C GLU A 459 20.95 -12.95 -4.74
N ALA A 460 22.26 -13.05 -4.55
CA ALA A 460 23.18 -11.93 -4.70
C ALA A 460 23.10 -11.29 -6.10
N ASP A 461 22.87 -12.08 -7.15
CA ASP A 461 22.63 -11.59 -8.51
C ASP A 461 21.42 -10.67 -8.61
N TYR A 462 20.34 -10.94 -7.86
CA TYR A 462 19.15 -10.07 -7.79
C TYR A 462 19.36 -8.87 -6.84
N LEU A 463 20.04 -9.07 -5.72
CA LEU A 463 20.35 -7.98 -4.79
C LEU A 463 21.33 -6.96 -5.39
N GLY A 464 22.25 -7.41 -6.27
CA GLY A 464 23.24 -6.59 -6.95
C GLY A 464 22.72 -5.79 -8.16
N ILE A 465 21.42 -5.83 -8.47
CA ILE A 465 20.83 -5.04 -9.56
C ILE A 465 21.07 -3.55 -9.31
N PRO A 466 21.59 -2.76 -10.30
CA PRO A 466 21.83 -1.34 -10.12
C PRO A 466 20.58 -0.59 -9.67
N GLY A 467 20.73 0.36 -8.73
CA GLY A 467 19.63 1.15 -8.21
C GLY A 467 19.24 2.36 -9.06
N LEU A 468 20.02 2.62 -10.12
CA LEU A 468 19.83 3.74 -11.05
C LEU A 468 19.61 3.18 -12.47
N LEU A 469 18.41 2.68 -12.73
CA LEU A 469 17.98 2.18 -14.02
C LEU A 469 16.55 2.66 -14.31
N ASP A 470 16.30 3.07 -15.54
CA ASP A 470 14.92 3.31 -15.99
C ASP A 470 14.10 1.99 -16.00
N ALA A 471 12.78 2.11 -16.00
CA ALA A 471 11.89 0.95 -15.87
C ALA A 471 12.06 -0.08 -17.01
N ALA A 472 12.37 0.36 -18.24
CA ALA A 472 12.55 -0.53 -19.38
C ALA A 472 13.86 -1.33 -19.22
N SER A 473 14.97 -0.64 -18.91
CA SER A 473 16.27 -1.26 -18.66
C SER A 473 16.23 -2.22 -17.48
N MET A 474 15.49 -1.88 -16.41
CA MET A 474 15.27 -2.75 -15.26
C MET A 474 14.54 -4.04 -15.67
N ARG A 475 13.47 -3.93 -16.43
CA ARG A 475 12.70 -5.10 -16.91
C ARG A 475 13.55 -6.02 -17.78
N ASP A 476 14.33 -5.47 -18.68
CA ASP A 476 15.24 -6.25 -19.55
C ASP A 476 16.33 -6.93 -18.74
N LEU A 477 16.89 -6.27 -17.73
CA LEU A 477 17.87 -6.86 -16.83
C LEU A 477 17.29 -8.02 -16.01
N LEU A 478 16.10 -7.84 -15.43
CA LEU A 478 15.41 -8.89 -14.67
C LEU A 478 15.12 -10.12 -15.57
N ARG A 479 14.69 -9.89 -16.82
CA ARG A 479 14.44 -10.98 -17.78
C ARG A 479 15.74 -11.75 -18.09
N ARG A 480 16.85 -11.05 -18.35
CA ARG A 480 18.17 -11.68 -18.58
C ARG A 480 18.63 -12.50 -17.37
N ARG A 481 18.47 -11.95 -16.15
CA ARG A 481 18.81 -12.68 -14.92
C ARG A 481 18.02 -13.97 -14.78
N GLN A 482 16.73 -13.93 -15.07
CA GLN A 482 15.88 -15.11 -15.05
C GLN A 482 16.32 -16.14 -16.11
N GLU A 483 16.64 -15.74 -17.33
CA GLU A 483 17.13 -16.61 -18.40
C GLU A 483 18.48 -17.24 -18.03
N GLU A 484 19.42 -16.48 -17.47
CA GLU A 484 20.70 -16.96 -16.97
C GLU A 484 20.52 -17.99 -15.87
N GLN A 485 19.63 -17.72 -14.91
CA GLN A 485 19.33 -18.63 -13.80
C GLN A 485 18.74 -19.96 -14.31
N LEU A 486 17.76 -19.90 -15.21
CA LEU A 486 17.16 -21.09 -15.82
C LEU A 486 18.17 -21.91 -16.61
N THR A 487 19.07 -21.25 -17.34
CA THR A 487 20.14 -21.90 -18.11
C THR A 487 21.15 -22.61 -17.20
N LYS A 488 21.60 -21.95 -16.12
CA LYS A 488 22.51 -22.55 -15.12
C LYS A 488 21.88 -23.78 -14.47
N ARG A 489 20.61 -23.72 -14.09
CA ARG A 489 19.88 -24.84 -13.46
C ARG A 489 19.64 -26.00 -14.40
N THR A 490 19.27 -25.72 -15.64
CA THR A 490 19.12 -26.76 -16.68
C THR A 490 20.46 -27.49 -16.93
N ALA A 491 21.56 -26.71 -17.00
CA ALA A 491 22.90 -27.30 -17.17
C ALA A 491 23.34 -28.15 -15.96
N ALA A 492 22.90 -27.81 -14.75
CA ALA A 492 23.14 -28.56 -13.53
C ALA A 492 22.17 -29.74 -13.33
N GLY A 493 21.24 -30.01 -14.26
CA GLY A 493 20.23 -31.06 -14.14
C GLY A 493 19.22 -30.82 -13.01
N ILE A 494 19.15 -29.60 -12.50
CA ILE A 494 18.19 -29.20 -11.48
C ILE A 494 16.91 -28.79 -12.20
N ALA A 495 15.79 -29.48 -11.91
CA ALA A 495 14.49 -29.08 -12.43
C ALA A 495 14.24 -27.59 -12.11
N PRO A 496 13.70 -26.79 -13.05
CA PRO A 496 13.41 -25.39 -12.76
C PRO A 496 12.51 -25.35 -11.53
N PRO A 497 12.88 -24.64 -10.46
CA PRO A 497 12.02 -24.50 -9.31
C PRO A 497 10.79 -23.76 -9.79
N ARG A 498 9.68 -24.29 -9.46
CA ARG A 498 8.39 -23.78 -9.86
C ARG A 498 8.06 -22.66 -8.88
N THR A 499 7.93 -21.41 -9.33
CA THR A 499 7.29 -20.37 -8.54
C THR A 499 5.87 -20.83 -8.25
N THR A 500 5.63 -21.27 -7.04
CA THR A 500 4.41 -21.98 -6.64
C THR A 500 3.16 -21.15 -6.95
N HIS A 501 3.23 -19.84 -6.73
CA HIS A 501 2.08 -18.95 -6.94
C HIS A 501 1.76 -18.67 -8.43
N GLY A 502 2.76 -18.39 -9.26
CA GLY A 502 2.54 -18.12 -10.70
C GLY A 502 1.98 -19.33 -11.43
N GLN A 503 2.50 -20.52 -11.12
CA GLN A 503 2.03 -21.77 -11.73
C GLN A 503 0.66 -22.19 -11.24
N LEU A 504 0.39 -22.07 -9.95
CA LEU A 504 -0.94 -22.31 -9.42
C LEU A 504 -1.99 -21.41 -10.05
N ARG A 505 -1.64 -20.13 -10.29
CA ARG A 505 -2.52 -19.19 -10.99
C ARG A 505 -2.77 -19.62 -12.44
N GLU A 506 -1.76 -20.08 -13.16
CA GLU A 506 -1.92 -20.59 -14.53
C GLU A 506 -2.73 -21.89 -14.56
N LEU A 507 -2.40 -22.84 -13.68
CA LEU A 507 -3.12 -24.11 -13.58
C LEU A 507 -4.58 -23.89 -13.17
N ARG A 508 -4.87 -22.96 -12.26
CA ARG A 508 -6.26 -22.62 -11.89
C ARG A 508 -6.99 -21.96 -13.04
N ARG A 509 -6.34 -21.04 -13.78
CA ARG A 509 -6.94 -20.43 -14.97
C ARG A 509 -7.27 -21.49 -16.02
N GLU A 510 -6.37 -22.44 -16.25
CA GLU A 510 -6.57 -23.55 -17.16
C GLU A 510 -7.71 -24.46 -16.68
N LEU A 511 -7.73 -24.84 -15.39
CA LEU A 511 -8.81 -25.63 -14.81
C LEU A 511 -10.17 -24.92 -14.96
N ASN A 512 -10.25 -23.62 -14.65
CA ASN A 512 -11.48 -22.85 -14.77
C ASN A 512 -11.96 -22.74 -16.24
N ALA A 513 -11.04 -22.57 -17.20
CA ALA A 513 -11.38 -22.58 -18.62
C ALA A 513 -11.96 -23.93 -19.07
N LEU A 514 -11.35 -25.03 -18.61
CA LEU A 514 -11.84 -26.37 -18.90
C LEU A 514 -13.19 -26.68 -18.24
N VAL A 515 -13.38 -26.23 -17.00
CA VAL A 515 -14.66 -26.33 -16.29
C VAL A 515 -15.75 -25.53 -17.00
N SER A 516 -15.45 -24.30 -17.45
CA SER A 516 -16.39 -23.49 -18.24
C SER A 516 -16.74 -24.15 -19.57
N ALA A 517 -15.77 -24.70 -20.28
CA ALA A 517 -16.01 -25.44 -21.52
C ALA A 517 -16.91 -26.69 -21.27
N THR A 518 -16.68 -27.41 -20.17
CA THR A 518 -17.49 -28.56 -19.77
C THR A 518 -18.90 -28.15 -19.35
N HIS A 519 -19.05 -27.01 -18.64
CA HIS A 519 -20.37 -26.45 -18.34
C HIS A 519 -21.17 -26.16 -19.60
N HIS A 520 -20.60 -25.45 -20.57
CA HIS A 520 -21.27 -25.15 -21.85
C HIS A 520 -21.66 -26.40 -22.63
N ARG A 521 -20.86 -27.44 -22.57
CA ARG A 521 -21.12 -28.69 -23.29
C ARG A 521 -22.18 -29.58 -22.60
N THR A 522 -22.12 -29.65 -21.26
CA THR A 522 -22.92 -30.61 -20.49
C THR A 522 -24.15 -30.02 -19.82
N GLY A 523 -24.25 -28.68 -19.72
CA GLY A 523 -25.30 -27.98 -18.97
C GLY A 523 -25.18 -28.14 -17.45
N ARG A 524 -24.13 -28.78 -16.93
CA ARG A 524 -23.90 -28.97 -15.50
C ARG A 524 -23.32 -27.70 -14.90
N SER A 525 -23.76 -27.32 -13.68
CA SER A 525 -23.22 -26.11 -13.01
C SER A 525 -21.72 -26.26 -12.69
N HIS A 526 -20.98 -25.13 -12.65
CA HIS A 526 -19.57 -25.10 -12.28
C HIS A 526 -19.33 -25.76 -10.92
N GLY A 527 -20.16 -25.46 -9.92
CA GLY A 527 -20.07 -26.06 -8.59
C GLY A 527 -20.24 -27.58 -8.60
N TRP A 528 -21.13 -28.11 -9.46
CA TRP A 528 -21.28 -29.53 -9.59
C TRP A 528 -20.02 -30.19 -10.21
N ILE A 529 -19.42 -29.56 -11.25
CA ILE A 529 -18.22 -30.07 -11.90
C ILE A 529 -17.04 -30.06 -10.90
N HIS A 530 -16.83 -28.99 -10.16
CA HIS A 530 -15.77 -28.92 -9.14
C HIS A 530 -15.97 -29.96 -8.02
N ASN A 531 -17.19 -30.17 -7.55
CA ASN A 531 -17.49 -31.19 -6.55
C ASN A 531 -17.24 -32.61 -7.08
N GLU A 532 -17.57 -32.87 -8.34
CA GLU A 532 -17.31 -34.16 -8.99
C GLU A 532 -15.80 -34.40 -9.15
N LEU A 533 -15.05 -33.39 -9.59
CA LEU A 533 -13.59 -33.44 -9.67
C LEU A 533 -12.95 -33.71 -8.29
N ARG A 534 -13.49 -33.09 -7.26
CA ARG A 534 -13.04 -33.33 -5.89
C ARG A 534 -13.36 -34.72 -5.40
N ARG A 535 -14.52 -35.27 -5.81
CA ARG A 535 -14.91 -36.67 -5.51
C ARG A 535 -13.98 -37.67 -6.20
N VAL A 536 -13.59 -37.41 -7.45
CA VAL A 536 -12.75 -38.32 -8.25
C VAL A 536 -11.26 -38.21 -7.87
N CYS A 537 -10.72 -36.99 -7.76
CA CYS A 537 -9.30 -36.76 -7.54
C CYS A 537 -8.95 -36.61 -6.04
N GLY A 538 -9.95 -36.45 -5.18
CA GLY A 538 -9.74 -36.15 -3.77
C GLY A 538 -9.22 -34.72 -3.50
N GLY A 539 -8.75 -34.49 -2.27
CA GLY A 539 -8.08 -33.26 -1.88
C GLY A 539 -9.04 -32.13 -1.47
N PRO A 540 -8.47 -30.98 -1.06
CA PRO A 540 -9.22 -29.81 -0.56
C PRO A 540 -9.96 -29.08 -1.71
N PRO A 541 -10.74 -28.03 -1.42
CA PRO A 541 -11.28 -27.11 -2.44
C PRO A 541 -10.18 -26.56 -3.35
N VAL A 542 -10.54 -26.08 -4.55
CA VAL A 542 -9.56 -25.59 -5.56
C VAL A 542 -8.66 -24.49 -5.01
N ALA A 543 -9.19 -23.64 -4.15
CA ALA A 543 -8.44 -22.55 -3.50
C ALA A 543 -7.31 -23.08 -2.60
N ALA A 544 -7.50 -24.20 -1.93
CA ALA A 544 -6.52 -24.83 -1.02
C ALA A 544 -5.76 -26.02 -1.67
N ALA A 545 -5.99 -26.29 -2.97
CA ALA A 545 -5.33 -27.38 -3.67
C ALA A 545 -3.94 -26.98 -4.16
N ASN A 546 -2.95 -27.87 -3.96
CA ASN A 546 -1.60 -27.70 -4.48
C ASN A 546 -1.51 -27.98 -6.01
N SER A 547 -0.35 -27.72 -6.61
CA SER A 547 -0.11 -27.86 -8.05
C SER A 547 -0.48 -29.25 -8.56
N ASP A 548 -0.07 -30.30 -7.86
CA ASP A 548 -0.28 -31.69 -8.27
C ASP A 548 -1.77 -32.05 -8.24
N GLN A 549 -2.51 -31.57 -7.23
CA GLN A 549 -3.95 -31.78 -7.10
C GLN A 549 -4.74 -31.03 -8.18
N ILE A 550 -4.30 -29.81 -8.55
CA ILE A 550 -4.95 -29.06 -9.63
C ILE A 550 -4.63 -29.73 -10.98
N GLN A 551 -3.39 -30.15 -11.19
CA GLN A 551 -2.99 -30.88 -12.40
C GLN A 551 -3.80 -32.17 -12.57
N ALA A 552 -3.95 -32.94 -11.50
CA ALA A 552 -4.80 -34.16 -11.53
C ALA A 552 -6.27 -33.85 -11.90
N ARG A 553 -6.79 -32.71 -11.42
CA ARG A 553 -8.15 -32.26 -11.78
C ARG A 553 -8.24 -31.79 -13.24
N ILE A 554 -7.23 -31.12 -13.78
CA ILE A 554 -7.14 -30.77 -15.20
C ILE A 554 -7.18 -32.03 -16.07
N GLU A 555 -6.39 -33.03 -15.72
CA GLU A 555 -6.37 -34.31 -16.43
C GLU A 555 -7.72 -35.05 -16.35
N ALA A 556 -8.36 -35.04 -15.17
CA ALA A 556 -9.69 -35.61 -14.98
C ALA A 556 -10.75 -34.87 -15.82
N VAL A 557 -10.73 -33.54 -15.90
CA VAL A 557 -11.66 -32.79 -16.78
C VAL A 557 -11.40 -33.12 -18.24
N ARG A 558 -10.15 -33.22 -18.65
CA ARG A 558 -9.78 -33.58 -20.02
C ARG A 558 -10.26 -35.00 -20.38
N SER A 559 -10.14 -35.94 -19.43
CA SER A 559 -10.66 -37.33 -19.63
C SER A 559 -12.19 -37.38 -19.66
N LEU A 560 -12.89 -36.47 -19.01
CA LEU A 560 -14.34 -36.28 -19.13
C LEU A 560 -14.74 -35.63 -20.47
N GLN A 561 -13.78 -35.06 -21.18
CA GLN A 561 -13.96 -34.43 -22.48
C GLN A 561 -13.69 -35.39 -23.66
N ALA A 562 -12.89 -36.42 -23.44
CA ALA A 562 -12.67 -37.51 -24.40
C ALA A 562 -13.81 -38.51 -24.36
#